data_e8b660d6385abc765b7da6e0f4174171
#
_entry.id   e8b660d6385abc765b7da6e0f4174171
#
_cell.length_a   1.000
_cell.length_b   1.000
_cell.length_c   1.000
_cell.angle_alpha   90.00
_cell.angle_beta   90.00
_cell.angle_gamma   90.00
#
_symmetry.space_group_name_H-M   'P 1'
#
loop_
_entity.id
_entity.type
_entity.pdbx_description
1 polymer ?
#
loop_
_entity_poly.entity_id
_entity_poly.type
_entity_poly.pdbx_seq_one_letter_code
_entity_poly.pdbx_strand_id
1 'polypeptide(L)'
;MLVLTAPVGEGHVAAAQALVAELESEDAELEVVLLDALDGLGHVLRFILRDCYRWQFGHMARPYGLFYQLFRRSSFFRGIGRLTLFSFGSRPLLRMVEQYDPDIVVSTYPAVTCVLGGLRRSKRLHVPVVATITDLDGLCFWVHPGADLHLVMHESCIEQVERLAGPGSARQARPLIAPAFHEPRTRVEARRALGLPGSGAIAIVSGGGWGVGKLEEATRAALAVDDLSVICLAGRNESVRKHLELVMASEPRVSVWGFTDRMSDLLAAADVLVHATGGVTVLEALARDCPVIAYGAPPGHACLTAKALAKQGLGWMALSPPDLTDSLRSVLEHPRVPAKAAVSAPTCAGLALAVTPRPVSGPALWPRLLSRTALACAALALPCWALSTDLPYALASSPLDLAPLDAVSTLQPEIGLVISAPPSTVPRLEEELRAHRAHASFAFSSPIDHKLLRSIALAQDEPLPALNSGRPMSWLGTRGRLKNLATALRLHDAHYYLAPAELNFGQYLLARRQGELPITGSDLDPNSLVTPQGFRRGEVIVLDLSEGQTAAETTLDELLASVARDHLSAVSVDNLLRSASAN
;
A
#
# COMPACT_ATOMS: atom_id res chain seq x y z
N MET A 1 -26.37 -22.99 3.93
CA MET A 1 -25.90 -21.75 3.25
C MET A 1 -24.38 -21.70 3.24
N LEU A 2 -23.74 -21.21 2.16
CA LEU A 2 -22.29 -21.10 2.04
C LEU A 2 -21.87 -19.63 1.96
N VAL A 3 -21.06 -19.15 2.93
CA VAL A 3 -20.50 -17.80 2.97
C VAL A 3 -19.04 -17.85 2.52
N LEU A 4 -18.71 -17.14 1.45
CA LEU A 4 -17.40 -17.10 0.83
C LEU A 4 -16.75 -15.73 1.05
N THR A 5 -15.65 -15.71 1.76
CA THR A 5 -14.85 -14.50 2.04
C THR A 5 -13.42 -14.63 1.52
N ALA A 6 -12.60 -13.60 1.73
CA ALA A 6 -11.17 -13.62 1.46
C ALA A 6 -10.40 -12.80 2.49
N PRO A 7 -9.27 -13.29 3.03
CA PRO A 7 -8.43 -12.56 3.99
C PRO A 7 -7.55 -11.52 3.26
N VAL A 8 -8.21 -10.62 2.52
CA VAL A 8 -7.59 -9.49 1.82
C VAL A 8 -7.97 -8.22 2.55
N GLY A 9 -7.16 -7.81 3.52
CA GLY A 9 -7.59 -6.89 4.57
C GLY A 9 -8.52 -7.58 5.58
N GLU A 10 -8.76 -6.95 6.71
CA GLU A 10 -9.61 -7.53 7.78
C GLU A 10 -11.12 -7.33 7.50
N GLY A 11 -11.50 -6.33 6.71
CA GLY A 11 -12.90 -5.92 6.52
C GLY A 11 -13.79 -6.99 5.89
N HIS A 12 -13.29 -7.74 4.89
CA HIS A 12 -14.09 -8.79 4.24
C HIS A 12 -14.39 -9.96 5.17
N VAL A 13 -13.41 -10.34 5.99
CA VAL A 13 -13.57 -11.42 6.99
C VAL A 13 -14.49 -10.96 8.11
N ALA A 14 -14.32 -9.72 8.61
CA ALA A 14 -15.20 -9.16 9.64
C ALA A 14 -16.67 -9.09 9.16
N ALA A 15 -16.90 -8.64 7.92
CA ALA A 15 -18.23 -8.64 7.32
C ALA A 15 -18.81 -10.07 7.18
N ALA A 16 -18.01 -11.05 6.80
CA ALA A 16 -18.45 -12.43 6.70
C ALA A 16 -18.82 -13.02 8.07
N GLN A 17 -18.03 -12.76 9.09
CA GLN A 17 -18.31 -13.17 10.46
C GLN A 17 -19.58 -12.52 11.01
N ALA A 18 -19.78 -11.21 10.72
CA ALA A 18 -20.99 -10.51 11.09
C ALA A 18 -22.24 -11.10 10.40
N LEU A 19 -22.11 -11.48 9.12
CA LEU A 19 -23.19 -12.16 8.39
C LEU A 19 -23.52 -13.51 9.00
N VAL A 20 -22.52 -14.32 9.36
CA VAL A 20 -22.74 -15.61 10.02
C VAL A 20 -23.50 -15.40 11.33
N ALA A 21 -23.08 -14.44 12.15
CA ALA A 21 -23.77 -14.14 13.42
C ALA A 21 -25.23 -13.64 13.18
N GLU A 22 -25.50 -12.86 12.14
CA GLU A 22 -26.88 -12.48 11.76
C GLU A 22 -27.69 -13.71 11.34
N LEU A 23 -27.13 -14.61 10.49
CA LEU A 23 -27.80 -15.81 10.00
C LEU A 23 -28.15 -16.75 11.15
N GLU A 24 -27.23 -17.02 12.06
CA GLU A 24 -27.45 -17.85 13.24
C GLU A 24 -28.49 -17.25 14.20
N SER A 25 -28.61 -15.92 14.23
CA SER A 25 -29.62 -15.20 15.01
C SER A 25 -31.01 -15.23 14.37
N GLU A 26 -31.10 -15.25 13.03
CA GLU A 26 -32.38 -15.30 12.31
C GLU A 26 -32.99 -16.70 12.31
N ASP A 27 -32.15 -17.73 12.18
CA ASP A 27 -32.56 -19.13 12.17
C ASP A 27 -31.46 -20.03 12.76
N ALA A 28 -31.71 -20.53 13.96
CA ALA A 28 -30.75 -21.39 14.69
C ALA A 28 -30.60 -22.81 14.08
N GLU A 29 -31.51 -23.23 13.19
CA GLU A 29 -31.43 -24.53 12.50
C GLU A 29 -30.67 -24.42 11.17
N LEU A 30 -30.31 -23.20 10.76
CA LEU A 30 -29.60 -22.96 9.51
C LEU A 30 -28.15 -23.46 9.57
N GLU A 31 -27.79 -24.38 8.70
CA GLU A 31 -26.39 -24.78 8.53
C GLU A 31 -25.64 -23.72 7.72
N VAL A 32 -24.71 -23.02 8.38
CA VAL A 32 -23.89 -21.98 7.77
C VAL A 32 -22.44 -22.41 7.74
N VAL A 33 -21.83 -22.43 6.55
CA VAL A 33 -20.41 -22.73 6.36
C VAL A 33 -19.68 -21.51 5.87
N LEU A 34 -18.67 -21.05 6.61
CA LEU A 34 -17.79 -19.93 6.24
C LEU A 34 -16.45 -20.46 5.73
N LEU A 35 -16.06 -20.07 4.50
CA LEU A 35 -14.82 -20.50 3.88
C LEU A 35 -13.98 -19.35 3.33
N ASP A 36 -12.64 -19.53 3.36
CA ASP A 36 -11.71 -18.72 2.57
C ASP A 36 -11.81 -19.12 1.09
N ALA A 37 -12.43 -18.27 0.30
CA ALA A 37 -12.63 -18.53 -1.12
C ALA A 37 -11.35 -18.39 -1.96
N LEU A 38 -10.27 -17.80 -1.44
CA LEU A 38 -8.98 -17.78 -2.14
C LEU A 38 -8.43 -19.18 -2.34
N ASP A 39 -8.70 -20.10 -1.42
CA ASP A 39 -8.34 -21.50 -1.57
C ASP A 39 -9.11 -22.16 -2.73
N GLY A 40 -10.36 -21.74 -2.95
CA GLY A 40 -11.18 -22.15 -4.08
C GLY A 40 -10.89 -21.42 -5.40
N LEU A 41 -10.10 -20.34 -5.41
CA LEU A 41 -9.74 -19.64 -6.65
C LEU A 41 -8.46 -20.20 -7.31
N GLY A 42 -7.74 -21.09 -6.62
CA GLY A 42 -6.49 -21.70 -7.08
C GLY A 42 -5.25 -20.84 -6.83
N HIS A 43 -4.07 -21.50 -6.85
CA HIS A 43 -2.81 -20.89 -6.42
C HIS A 43 -2.44 -19.58 -7.13
N VAL A 44 -2.70 -19.48 -8.44
CA VAL A 44 -2.35 -18.28 -9.23
C VAL A 44 -3.16 -17.06 -8.78
N LEU A 45 -4.49 -17.19 -8.69
CA LEU A 45 -5.35 -16.08 -8.25
C LEU A 45 -5.13 -15.76 -6.78
N ARG A 46 -4.92 -16.76 -5.93
CA ARG A 46 -4.58 -16.56 -4.52
C ARG A 46 -3.32 -15.69 -4.38
N PHE A 47 -2.24 -16.03 -5.09
CA PHE A 47 -1.00 -15.25 -5.09
C PHE A 47 -1.24 -13.80 -5.57
N ILE A 48 -1.96 -13.61 -6.68
CA ILE A 48 -2.22 -12.27 -7.23
C ILE A 48 -3.11 -11.45 -6.29
N LEU A 49 -4.20 -12.03 -5.80
CA LEU A 49 -5.23 -11.30 -5.04
C LEU A 49 -4.86 -11.05 -3.58
N ARG A 50 -3.96 -11.84 -2.99
CA ARG A 50 -3.52 -11.70 -1.61
C ARG A 50 -2.12 -11.11 -1.51
N ASP A 51 -1.14 -11.81 -2.08
CA ASP A 51 0.27 -11.51 -1.83
C ASP A 51 0.75 -10.32 -2.68
N CYS A 52 0.46 -10.32 -3.99
CA CYS A 52 0.76 -9.18 -4.85
C CYS A 52 -0.06 -7.93 -4.49
N TYR A 53 -1.33 -8.08 -4.11
CA TYR A 53 -2.16 -6.96 -3.73
C TYR A 53 -1.67 -6.28 -2.44
N ARG A 54 -1.32 -7.07 -1.42
CA ARG A 54 -0.75 -6.55 -0.18
C ARG A 54 0.54 -5.76 -0.44
N TRP A 55 1.38 -6.31 -1.32
CA TRP A 55 2.62 -5.66 -1.72
C TRP A 55 2.37 -4.37 -2.52
N GLN A 56 1.47 -4.40 -3.52
CA GLN A 56 1.10 -3.22 -4.32
C GLN A 56 0.57 -2.06 -3.45
N PHE A 57 -0.22 -2.38 -2.44
CA PHE A 57 -0.81 -1.37 -1.55
C PHE A 57 0.23 -0.61 -0.74
N GLY A 58 1.34 -1.27 -0.38
CA GLY A 58 2.45 -0.66 0.37
C GLY A 58 3.43 0.13 -0.50
N HIS A 59 3.66 -0.28 -1.78
CA HIS A 59 4.78 0.20 -2.57
C HIS A 59 4.39 0.85 -3.91
N MET A 60 3.16 0.68 -4.40
CA MET A 60 2.76 1.08 -5.75
C MET A 60 1.39 1.77 -5.82
N ALA A 61 1.13 2.71 -4.92
CA ALA A 61 -0.16 3.38 -4.83
C ALA A 61 -0.56 4.14 -6.12
N ARG A 62 0.40 4.80 -6.82
CA ARG A 62 0.11 5.55 -8.06
C ARG A 62 -0.24 4.66 -9.25
N PRO A 63 0.56 3.63 -9.63
CA PRO A 63 0.20 2.68 -10.68
C PRO A 63 -1.10 1.95 -10.40
N TYR A 64 -1.34 1.53 -9.16
CA TYR A 64 -2.59 0.93 -8.74
C TYR A 64 -3.79 1.88 -8.97
N GLY A 65 -3.64 3.15 -8.62
CA GLY A 65 -4.66 4.17 -8.87
C GLY A 65 -4.98 4.34 -10.36
N LEU A 66 -3.98 4.33 -11.25
CA LEU A 66 -4.17 4.40 -12.69
C LEU A 66 -4.88 3.14 -13.23
N PHE A 67 -4.44 1.95 -12.84
CA PHE A 67 -5.09 0.69 -13.18
C PHE A 67 -6.56 0.69 -12.76
N TYR A 68 -6.83 1.14 -11.52
CA TYR A 68 -8.16 1.25 -10.98
C TYR A 68 -9.05 2.20 -11.80
N GLN A 69 -8.52 3.36 -12.22
CA GLN A 69 -9.23 4.33 -13.05
C GLN A 69 -9.54 3.78 -14.45
N LEU A 70 -8.60 3.06 -15.08
CA LEU A 70 -8.82 2.40 -16.36
C LEU A 70 -9.93 1.35 -16.26
N PHE A 71 -9.88 0.52 -15.22
CA PHE A 71 -10.88 -0.50 -14.95
C PHE A 71 -12.26 0.12 -14.70
N ARG A 72 -12.32 1.21 -13.93
CA ARG A 72 -13.55 1.93 -13.64
C ARG A 72 -14.18 2.58 -14.88
N ARG A 73 -13.37 3.20 -15.73
CA ARG A 73 -13.83 3.97 -16.90
C ARG A 73 -14.11 3.12 -18.12
N SER A 74 -13.46 1.99 -18.28
CA SER A 74 -13.52 1.18 -19.49
C SER A 74 -14.22 -0.16 -19.27
N SER A 75 -15.32 -0.40 -20.00
CA SER A 75 -16.00 -1.71 -20.03
C SER A 75 -15.12 -2.81 -20.62
N PHE A 76 -14.20 -2.46 -21.52
CA PHE A 76 -13.24 -3.38 -22.12
C PHE A 76 -12.27 -3.94 -21.07
N PHE A 77 -11.62 -3.08 -20.27
CA PHE A 77 -10.72 -3.54 -19.21
C PHE A 77 -11.45 -4.32 -18.12
N ARG A 78 -12.70 -3.92 -17.76
CA ARG A 78 -13.54 -4.72 -16.88
C ARG A 78 -13.84 -6.11 -17.46
N GLY A 79 -14.11 -6.17 -18.77
CA GLY A 79 -14.33 -7.44 -19.47
C GLY A 79 -13.14 -8.36 -19.40
N ILE A 80 -11.92 -7.85 -19.65
CA ILE A 80 -10.67 -8.61 -19.54
C ILE A 80 -10.48 -9.11 -18.11
N GLY A 81 -10.59 -8.25 -17.11
CA GLY A 81 -10.41 -8.65 -15.71
C GLY A 81 -11.41 -9.74 -15.27
N ARG A 82 -12.68 -9.60 -15.63
CA ARG A 82 -13.72 -10.61 -15.37
C ARG A 82 -13.42 -11.93 -16.07
N LEU A 83 -12.97 -11.87 -17.32
CA LEU A 83 -12.61 -13.06 -18.09
C LEU A 83 -11.42 -13.78 -17.48
N THR A 84 -10.41 -13.04 -17.03
CA THR A 84 -9.22 -13.60 -16.36
C THR A 84 -9.61 -14.29 -15.06
N LEU A 85 -10.35 -13.61 -14.18
CA LEU A 85 -10.85 -14.20 -12.92
C LEU A 85 -11.67 -15.45 -13.17
N PHE A 86 -12.58 -15.41 -14.14
CA PHE A 86 -13.43 -16.55 -14.50
C PHE A 86 -12.62 -17.71 -15.08
N SER A 87 -11.65 -17.44 -15.94
CA SER A 87 -10.85 -18.48 -16.61
C SER A 87 -10.02 -19.29 -15.63
N PHE A 88 -9.44 -18.62 -14.62
CA PHE A 88 -8.61 -19.30 -13.61
C PHE A 88 -9.43 -19.82 -12.44
N GLY A 89 -10.44 -19.05 -11.98
CA GLY A 89 -11.15 -19.35 -10.73
C GLY A 89 -12.41 -20.21 -10.90
N SER A 90 -13.00 -20.30 -12.11
CA SER A 90 -14.32 -20.91 -12.26
C SER A 90 -14.37 -22.40 -11.93
N ARG A 91 -13.37 -23.18 -12.33
CA ARG A 91 -13.36 -24.63 -12.06
C ARG A 91 -13.07 -24.97 -10.60
N PRO A 92 -12.03 -24.39 -9.97
CA PRO A 92 -11.73 -24.72 -8.58
C PRO A 92 -12.83 -24.18 -7.63
N LEU A 93 -13.36 -22.96 -7.86
CA LEU A 93 -14.43 -22.42 -7.03
C LEU A 93 -15.74 -23.21 -7.15
N LEU A 94 -16.09 -23.67 -8.37
CA LEU A 94 -17.25 -24.52 -8.57
C LEU A 94 -17.14 -25.84 -7.79
N ARG A 95 -15.99 -26.49 -7.83
CA ARG A 95 -15.76 -27.71 -7.03
C ARG A 95 -15.91 -27.48 -5.53
N MET A 96 -15.41 -26.34 -5.03
CA MET A 96 -15.60 -25.96 -3.63
C MET A 96 -17.07 -25.80 -3.30
N VAL A 97 -17.86 -25.13 -4.14
CA VAL A 97 -19.30 -24.96 -3.92
C VAL A 97 -20.04 -26.30 -4.00
N GLU A 98 -19.75 -27.11 -5.01
CA GLU A 98 -20.37 -28.45 -5.19
C GLU A 98 -20.08 -29.40 -4.02
N GLN A 99 -18.92 -29.27 -3.36
CA GLN A 99 -18.56 -30.09 -2.20
C GLN A 99 -19.49 -29.89 -0.99
N TYR A 100 -20.05 -28.66 -0.86
CA TYR A 100 -20.90 -28.30 0.28
C TYR A 100 -22.40 -28.30 -0.08
N ASP A 101 -22.75 -28.46 -1.35
CA ASP A 101 -24.13 -28.51 -1.88
C ASP A 101 -25.08 -27.48 -1.22
N PRO A 102 -24.74 -26.18 -1.25
CA PRO A 102 -25.52 -25.17 -0.55
C PRO A 102 -26.77 -24.76 -1.32
N ASP A 103 -27.83 -24.37 -0.63
CA ASP A 103 -29.02 -23.76 -1.23
C ASP A 103 -28.76 -22.32 -1.69
N ILE A 104 -27.87 -21.59 -1.01
CA ILE A 104 -27.53 -20.20 -1.30
C ILE A 104 -26.02 -20.00 -1.10
N VAL A 105 -25.39 -19.23 -1.98
CA VAL A 105 -24.00 -18.79 -1.84
C VAL A 105 -23.95 -17.29 -1.62
N VAL A 106 -23.31 -16.83 -0.54
CA VAL A 106 -23.09 -15.41 -0.26
C VAL A 106 -21.60 -15.09 -0.39
N SER A 107 -21.27 -14.01 -1.08
CA SER A 107 -19.91 -13.54 -1.26
C SER A 107 -19.69 -12.19 -0.58
N THR A 108 -18.63 -12.07 0.22
CA THR A 108 -18.17 -10.82 0.82
C THR A 108 -16.91 -10.26 0.15
N TYR A 109 -16.52 -10.82 -1.03
CA TYR A 109 -15.29 -10.39 -1.72
C TYR A 109 -15.50 -10.22 -3.24
N PRO A 110 -15.06 -9.09 -3.83
CA PRO A 110 -15.37 -8.73 -5.23
C PRO A 110 -14.97 -9.78 -6.27
N ALA A 111 -13.74 -10.34 -6.17
CA ALA A 111 -13.27 -11.32 -7.15
C ALA A 111 -14.07 -12.62 -7.08
N VAL A 112 -14.51 -13.03 -5.90
CA VAL A 112 -15.38 -14.20 -5.69
C VAL A 112 -16.76 -13.96 -6.30
N THR A 113 -17.36 -12.79 -6.04
CA THR A 113 -18.62 -12.37 -6.67
C THR A 113 -18.54 -12.41 -8.20
N CYS A 114 -17.42 -11.96 -8.76
CA CYS A 114 -17.16 -11.98 -10.19
C CYS A 114 -17.19 -13.40 -10.76
N VAL A 115 -16.49 -14.35 -10.12
CA VAL A 115 -16.42 -15.75 -10.57
C VAL A 115 -17.77 -16.46 -10.39
N LEU A 116 -18.43 -16.29 -9.24
CA LEU A 116 -19.76 -16.88 -8.98
C LEU A 116 -20.81 -16.36 -9.97
N GLY A 117 -20.86 -15.04 -10.20
CA GLY A 117 -21.76 -14.45 -11.18
C GLY A 117 -21.47 -14.94 -12.61
N GLY A 118 -20.21 -15.18 -12.96
CA GLY A 118 -19.84 -15.83 -14.23
C GLY A 118 -20.33 -17.28 -14.32
N LEU A 119 -20.25 -18.05 -13.24
CA LEU A 119 -20.76 -19.42 -13.14
C LEU A 119 -22.30 -19.45 -13.28
N ARG A 120 -23.01 -18.51 -12.65
CA ARG A 120 -24.46 -18.36 -12.80
C ARG A 120 -24.84 -18.06 -14.25
N ARG A 121 -24.21 -17.06 -14.90
CA ARG A 121 -24.47 -16.72 -16.31
C ARG A 121 -24.17 -17.86 -17.27
N SER A 122 -23.16 -18.67 -16.99
CA SER A 122 -22.82 -19.84 -17.80
C SER A 122 -23.67 -21.06 -17.49
N LYS A 123 -24.69 -20.93 -16.60
CA LYS A 123 -25.58 -22.01 -16.16
C LYS A 123 -24.82 -23.22 -15.58
N ARG A 124 -23.65 -22.97 -15.00
CA ARG A 124 -22.84 -23.99 -14.32
C ARG A 124 -23.11 -24.02 -12.81
N LEU A 125 -23.57 -22.91 -12.25
CA LEU A 125 -24.03 -22.79 -10.88
C LEU A 125 -25.54 -22.53 -10.89
N HIS A 126 -26.33 -23.34 -10.20
CA HIS A 126 -27.79 -23.28 -10.21
C HIS A 126 -28.36 -22.56 -8.99
N VAL A 127 -27.63 -22.55 -7.89
CA VAL A 127 -28.04 -21.88 -6.65
C VAL A 127 -27.92 -20.37 -6.74
N PRO A 128 -28.78 -19.61 -6.03
CA PRO A 128 -28.68 -18.14 -6.01
C PRO A 128 -27.37 -17.65 -5.40
N VAL A 129 -26.90 -16.54 -5.95
CA VAL A 129 -25.68 -15.85 -5.51
C VAL A 129 -26.02 -14.47 -4.99
N VAL A 130 -25.67 -14.20 -3.73
CA VAL A 130 -25.80 -12.91 -3.07
C VAL A 130 -24.42 -12.30 -2.88
N ALA A 131 -24.24 -11.01 -3.20
CA ALA A 131 -23.04 -10.26 -2.95
C ALA A 131 -23.27 -9.21 -1.86
N THR A 132 -22.45 -9.17 -0.82
CA THR A 132 -22.51 -8.11 0.20
C THR A 132 -21.42 -7.09 -0.06
N ILE A 133 -21.78 -5.82 -0.23
CA ILE A 133 -20.90 -4.74 -0.63
C ILE A 133 -20.74 -3.77 0.53
N THR A 134 -19.54 -3.69 1.08
CA THR A 134 -19.20 -2.82 2.22
C THR A 134 -18.62 -1.46 1.81
N ASP A 135 -18.32 -1.27 0.52
CA ASP A 135 -17.82 -0.01 -0.04
C ASP A 135 -18.97 0.94 -0.41
N LEU A 136 -18.72 2.24 -0.32
CA LEU A 136 -19.69 3.28 -0.65
C LEU A 136 -19.60 3.79 -2.10
N ASP A 137 -18.52 3.48 -2.82
CA ASP A 137 -18.34 3.82 -4.25
C ASP A 137 -17.31 2.87 -4.88
N GLY A 138 -17.10 3.00 -6.18
CA GLY A 138 -16.18 2.15 -6.93
C GLY A 138 -16.73 0.73 -7.17
N LEU A 139 -18.04 0.57 -7.13
CA LEU A 139 -18.72 -0.72 -7.06
C LEU A 139 -18.59 -1.59 -8.32
N CYS A 140 -17.99 -1.07 -9.39
CA CYS A 140 -17.76 -1.83 -10.64
C CYS A 140 -16.91 -3.10 -10.46
N PHE A 141 -16.15 -3.20 -9.38
CA PHE A 141 -15.40 -4.40 -9.01
C PHE A 141 -16.27 -5.45 -8.29
N TRP A 142 -17.23 -4.97 -7.50
CA TRP A 142 -18.13 -5.78 -6.70
C TRP A 142 -19.29 -6.37 -7.50
N VAL A 143 -19.77 -5.61 -8.50
CA VAL A 143 -21.03 -5.90 -9.17
C VAL A 143 -20.81 -6.84 -10.34
N HIS A 144 -21.57 -7.92 -10.37
CA HIS A 144 -21.63 -8.83 -11.53
C HIS A 144 -23.10 -9.09 -11.93
N PRO A 145 -23.49 -8.91 -13.23
CA PRO A 145 -24.89 -9.08 -13.65
C PRO A 145 -25.40 -10.53 -13.55
N GLY A 146 -24.56 -11.47 -13.17
CA GLY A 146 -24.95 -12.85 -12.90
C GLY A 146 -25.17 -13.16 -11.41
N ALA A 147 -24.93 -12.22 -10.51
CA ALA A 147 -25.37 -12.36 -9.13
C ALA A 147 -26.87 -12.05 -9.03
N ASP A 148 -27.58 -12.77 -8.19
CA ASP A 148 -29.03 -12.65 -8.05
C ASP A 148 -29.39 -11.42 -7.22
N LEU A 149 -28.58 -11.06 -6.22
CA LEU A 149 -28.80 -9.91 -5.36
C LEU A 149 -27.46 -9.31 -4.92
N HIS A 150 -27.42 -7.97 -4.85
CA HIS A 150 -26.32 -7.21 -4.24
C HIS A 150 -26.88 -6.45 -3.04
N LEU A 151 -26.35 -6.73 -1.85
CA LEU A 151 -26.66 -6.03 -0.61
C LEU A 151 -25.70 -4.87 -0.45
N VAL A 152 -26.22 -3.65 -0.36
CA VAL A 152 -25.45 -2.41 -0.22
C VAL A 152 -25.75 -1.77 1.12
N MET A 153 -24.75 -1.15 1.74
CA MET A 153 -24.84 -0.57 3.08
C MET A 153 -25.42 0.86 3.07
N HIS A 154 -25.64 1.45 1.89
CA HIS A 154 -26.22 2.78 1.72
C HIS A 154 -27.08 2.86 0.46
N GLU A 155 -28.21 3.55 0.54
CA GLU A 155 -29.18 3.67 -0.56
C GLU A 155 -28.60 4.27 -1.85
N SER A 156 -27.67 5.24 -1.72
CA SER A 156 -27.01 5.88 -2.87
C SER A 156 -26.22 4.90 -3.75
N CYS A 157 -25.92 3.70 -3.25
CA CYS A 157 -25.22 2.65 -3.99
C CYS A 157 -26.17 1.86 -4.92
N ILE A 158 -27.48 1.87 -4.67
CA ILE A 158 -28.48 1.08 -5.41
C ILE A 158 -28.41 1.41 -6.90
N GLU A 159 -28.52 2.68 -7.24
CA GLU A 159 -28.50 3.13 -8.65
C GLU A 159 -27.20 2.72 -9.38
N GLN A 160 -26.05 2.80 -8.70
CA GLN A 160 -24.76 2.39 -9.29
C GLN A 160 -24.73 0.88 -9.57
N VAL A 161 -25.24 0.07 -8.66
CA VAL A 161 -25.33 -1.39 -8.82
C VAL A 161 -26.31 -1.74 -9.95
N GLU A 162 -27.49 -1.16 -9.94
CA GLU A 162 -28.51 -1.46 -10.93
C GLU A 162 -28.13 -1.04 -12.35
N ARG A 163 -27.37 0.05 -12.52
CA ARG A 163 -26.78 0.40 -13.82
C ARG A 163 -25.85 -0.68 -14.37
N LEU A 164 -25.20 -1.45 -13.49
CA LEU A 164 -24.21 -2.46 -13.85
C LEU A 164 -24.80 -3.88 -13.96
N ALA A 165 -25.79 -4.21 -13.15
CA ALA A 165 -26.36 -5.56 -13.04
C ALA A 165 -27.85 -5.65 -13.42
N GLY A 166 -28.47 -4.51 -13.73
CA GLY A 166 -29.87 -4.41 -14.13
C GLY A 166 -30.80 -4.06 -12.95
N PRO A 167 -32.04 -3.56 -13.27
CA PRO A 167 -33.04 -3.14 -12.27
C PRO A 167 -33.38 -4.26 -11.29
N GLY A 168 -33.60 -3.90 -10.01
CA GLY A 168 -33.96 -4.83 -8.95
C GLY A 168 -32.83 -5.77 -8.51
N SER A 169 -31.59 -5.52 -8.95
CA SER A 169 -30.42 -6.32 -8.55
C SER A 169 -29.78 -5.87 -7.25
N ALA A 170 -30.24 -4.77 -6.66
CA ALA A 170 -29.72 -4.24 -5.41
C ALA A 170 -30.82 -4.08 -4.35
N ARG A 171 -30.43 -4.23 -3.09
CA ARG A 171 -31.23 -3.87 -1.91
C ARG A 171 -30.32 -3.24 -0.87
N GLN A 172 -30.83 -2.19 -0.21
CA GLN A 172 -30.17 -1.67 0.96
C GLN A 172 -30.36 -2.63 2.13
N ALA A 173 -29.26 -2.93 2.81
CA ALA A 173 -29.25 -3.70 4.04
C ALA A 173 -28.70 -2.84 5.18
N ARG A 174 -28.97 -3.24 6.42
CA ARG A 174 -28.32 -2.72 7.60
C ARG A 174 -26.80 -2.95 7.49
N PRO A 175 -25.96 -2.03 8.00
CA PRO A 175 -24.50 -2.21 7.99
C PRO A 175 -24.09 -3.55 8.58
N LEU A 176 -23.28 -4.29 7.82
CA LEU A 176 -22.81 -5.61 8.18
C LEU A 176 -21.56 -5.48 9.05
N ILE A 177 -21.78 -5.38 10.36
CA ILE A 177 -20.77 -5.21 11.41
C ILE A 177 -21.04 -6.17 12.56
N ALA A 178 -20.01 -6.46 13.36
CA ALA A 178 -20.14 -7.41 14.47
C ALA A 178 -21.23 -6.96 15.48
N PRO A 179 -21.95 -7.90 16.12
CA PRO A 179 -23.02 -7.62 17.08
C PRO A 179 -22.57 -6.66 18.21
N ALA A 180 -21.34 -6.77 18.65
CA ALA A 180 -20.77 -5.90 19.68
C ALA A 180 -20.87 -4.38 19.37
N PHE A 181 -20.97 -3.98 18.10
CA PHE A 181 -21.15 -2.57 17.74
C PHE A 181 -22.61 -2.10 17.84
N HIS A 182 -23.56 -2.98 17.98
CA HIS A 182 -24.97 -2.67 18.20
C HIS A 182 -25.34 -2.62 19.70
N GLU A 183 -24.53 -3.20 20.57
CA GLU A 183 -24.77 -3.19 22.00
C GLU A 183 -24.63 -1.77 22.58
N PRO A 184 -25.57 -1.33 23.44
CA PRO A 184 -25.46 -0.04 24.10
C PRO A 184 -24.15 0.06 24.88
N ARG A 185 -23.38 1.12 24.63
CA ARG A 185 -22.10 1.37 25.30
C ARG A 185 -21.88 2.86 25.48
N THR A 186 -21.86 3.31 26.72
CA THR A 186 -21.58 4.73 26.98
C THR A 186 -20.07 5.01 26.85
N ARG A 187 -19.73 6.25 26.50
CA ARG A 187 -18.34 6.71 26.42
C ARG A 187 -17.58 6.50 27.74
N VAL A 188 -18.25 6.78 28.87
CA VAL A 188 -17.65 6.62 30.20
C VAL A 188 -17.30 5.15 30.50
N GLU A 189 -18.22 4.24 30.20
CA GLU A 189 -17.98 2.80 30.38
C GLU A 189 -16.87 2.30 29.46
N ALA A 190 -16.87 2.72 28.20
CA ALA A 190 -15.86 2.34 27.23
C ALA A 190 -14.46 2.82 27.65
N ARG A 191 -14.33 4.10 28.04
CA ARG A 191 -13.07 4.67 28.55
C ARG A 191 -12.57 3.94 29.79
N ARG A 192 -13.45 3.67 30.75
CA ARG A 192 -13.10 2.91 31.94
C ARG A 192 -12.59 1.49 31.60
N ALA A 193 -13.30 0.80 30.71
CA ALA A 193 -12.93 -0.55 30.28
C ALA A 193 -11.58 -0.61 29.56
N LEU A 194 -11.18 0.49 28.88
CA LEU A 194 -9.90 0.64 28.17
C LEU A 194 -8.78 1.24 29.03
N GLY A 195 -9.08 1.70 30.25
CA GLY A 195 -8.12 2.42 31.09
C GLY A 195 -7.77 3.81 30.54
N LEU A 196 -8.66 4.41 29.74
CA LEU A 196 -8.46 5.73 29.14
C LEU A 196 -8.93 6.85 30.08
N PRO A 197 -8.41 8.09 29.90
CA PRO A 197 -8.86 9.25 30.66
C PRO A 197 -10.37 9.45 30.56
N GLY A 198 -11.03 9.73 31.68
CA GLY A 198 -12.48 9.95 31.73
C GLY A 198 -12.92 11.27 31.09
N SER A 199 -12.01 12.24 30.96
CA SER A 199 -12.24 13.59 30.39
C SER A 199 -11.20 13.87 29.29
N GLY A 200 -11.41 14.94 28.54
CA GLY A 200 -10.61 15.33 27.39
C GLY A 200 -11.09 14.65 26.09
N ALA A 201 -10.70 15.22 24.97
CA ALA A 201 -11.02 14.68 23.64
C ALA A 201 -10.04 13.57 23.24
N ILE A 202 -10.55 12.52 22.56
CA ILE A 202 -9.76 11.40 22.08
C ILE A 202 -10.03 11.20 20.58
N ALA A 203 -8.98 11.30 19.77
CA ALA A 203 -9.01 10.91 18.37
C ALA A 203 -8.39 9.52 18.17
N ILE A 204 -9.02 8.69 17.35
CA ILE A 204 -8.40 7.47 16.83
C ILE A 204 -7.85 7.77 15.45
N VAL A 205 -6.58 7.45 15.20
CA VAL A 205 -5.96 7.47 13.86
C VAL A 205 -5.74 6.02 13.43
N SER A 206 -6.37 5.59 12.33
CA SER A 206 -6.35 4.17 11.92
C SER A 206 -6.07 3.98 10.43
N GLY A 207 -5.17 3.06 10.12
CA GLY A 207 -4.91 2.55 8.76
C GLY A 207 -5.58 1.20 8.47
N GLY A 208 -6.55 0.80 9.30
CA GLY A 208 -7.17 -0.53 9.21
C GLY A 208 -6.22 -1.66 9.61
N GLY A 209 -6.62 -2.91 9.34
CA GLY A 209 -5.86 -4.08 9.77
C GLY A 209 -4.44 -4.19 9.21
N TRP A 210 -4.15 -3.52 8.10
CA TRP A 210 -2.81 -3.51 7.47
C TRP A 210 -1.98 -2.27 7.81
N GLY A 211 -2.52 -1.32 8.57
CA GLY A 211 -1.81 -0.11 8.98
C GLY A 211 -1.38 0.76 7.80
N VAL A 212 -2.25 0.90 6.78
CA VAL A 212 -1.94 1.66 5.57
C VAL A 212 -2.33 3.13 5.71
N GLY A 213 -1.78 3.98 4.85
CA GLY A 213 -2.05 5.41 4.84
C GLY A 213 -0.96 6.21 5.56
N LYS A 214 -1.22 7.50 5.76
CA LYS A 214 -0.28 8.48 6.32
C LYS A 214 -0.47 8.63 7.84
N LEU A 215 -0.29 7.54 8.60
CA LEU A 215 -0.60 7.51 10.04
C LEU A 215 0.22 8.51 10.85
N GLU A 216 1.52 8.63 10.59
CA GLU A 216 2.39 9.60 11.26
C GLU A 216 1.95 11.04 10.98
N GLU A 217 1.74 11.38 9.70
CA GLU A 217 1.29 12.72 9.29
C GLU A 217 -0.08 13.07 9.91
N ALA A 218 -1.01 12.09 9.93
CA ALA A 218 -2.32 12.26 10.57
C ALA A 218 -2.21 12.47 12.08
N THR A 219 -1.36 11.70 12.75
CA THR A 219 -1.10 11.84 14.20
C THR A 219 -0.51 13.21 14.53
N ARG A 220 0.49 13.67 13.75
CA ARG A 220 1.09 15.01 13.93
C ARG A 220 0.07 16.12 13.69
N ALA A 221 -0.78 16.01 12.67
CA ALA A 221 -1.85 16.97 12.41
C ALA A 221 -2.89 17.00 13.55
N ALA A 222 -3.23 15.86 14.13
CA ALA A 222 -4.13 15.78 15.28
C ALA A 222 -3.53 16.41 16.53
N LEU A 223 -2.22 16.28 16.76
CA LEU A 223 -1.51 16.90 17.87
C LEU A 223 -1.46 18.44 17.80
N ALA A 224 -1.70 19.04 16.63
CA ALA A 224 -1.87 20.48 16.47
C ALA A 224 -3.22 21.00 17.00
N VAL A 225 -4.10 20.11 17.46
CA VAL A 225 -5.30 20.44 18.22
C VAL A 225 -4.97 20.37 19.71
N ASP A 226 -5.26 21.43 20.45
CA ASP A 226 -4.98 21.50 21.88
C ASP A 226 -5.85 20.49 22.64
N ASP A 227 -5.32 19.94 23.72
CA ASP A 227 -5.98 18.98 24.62
C ASP A 227 -6.56 17.72 23.95
N LEU A 228 -6.13 17.41 22.73
CA LEU A 228 -6.51 16.20 22.02
C LEU A 228 -5.52 15.08 22.29
N SER A 229 -5.99 13.96 22.84
CA SER A 229 -5.24 12.71 22.94
C SER A 229 -5.44 11.86 21.69
N VAL A 230 -4.40 11.17 21.24
CA VAL A 230 -4.43 10.37 20.00
C VAL A 230 -4.11 8.91 20.29
N ILE A 231 -4.98 8.01 19.84
CA ILE A 231 -4.71 6.57 19.79
C ILE A 231 -4.44 6.21 18.34
N CYS A 232 -3.18 5.88 18.03
CA CYS A 232 -2.76 5.52 16.67
C CYS A 232 -2.73 4.00 16.50
N LEU A 233 -3.56 3.48 15.58
CA LEU A 233 -3.71 2.04 15.34
C LEU A 233 -2.91 1.62 14.09
N ALA A 234 -1.81 0.91 14.30
CA ALA A 234 -0.94 0.37 13.24
C ALA A 234 -1.45 -0.98 12.66
N GLY A 235 -2.54 -1.53 13.23
CA GLY A 235 -3.06 -2.83 12.82
C GLY A 235 -2.03 -3.95 13.02
N ARG A 236 -1.96 -4.90 12.08
CA ARG A 236 -1.00 -6.02 12.11
C ARG A 236 0.38 -5.66 11.52
N ASN A 237 0.62 -4.38 11.26
CA ASN A 237 1.88 -3.90 10.68
C ASN A 237 2.88 -3.54 11.78
N GLU A 238 3.66 -4.52 12.18
CA GLU A 238 4.62 -4.39 13.28
C GLU A 238 5.73 -3.38 12.98
N SER A 239 6.16 -3.24 11.71
CA SER A 239 7.18 -2.25 11.33
C SER A 239 6.66 -0.82 11.46
N VAL A 240 5.42 -0.58 11.03
CA VAL A 240 4.76 0.72 11.20
C VAL A 240 4.52 1.02 12.68
N ARG A 241 4.13 0.03 13.48
CA ARG A 241 3.95 0.18 14.92
C ARG A 241 5.24 0.65 15.60
N LYS A 242 6.34 -0.07 15.38
CA LYS A 242 7.66 0.27 15.95
C LYS A 242 8.15 1.64 15.50
N HIS A 243 7.96 1.97 14.23
CA HIS A 243 8.29 3.30 13.73
C HIS A 243 7.51 4.39 14.45
N LEU A 244 6.18 4.24 14.55
CA LEU A 244 5.32 5.21 15.24
C LEU A 244 5.66 5.33 16.73
N GLU A 245 5.94 4.23 17.42
CA GLU A 245 6.39 4.24 18.82
C GLU A 245 7.69 5.04 18.99
N LEU A 246 8.63 4.90 18.04
CA LEU A 246 9.89 5.63 18.08
C LEU A 246 9.69 7.13 17.83
N VAL A 247 8.99 7.51 16.75
CA VAL A 247 8.85 8.92 16.35
C VAL A 247 7.87 9.70 17.23
N MET A 248 7.03 9.02 18.02
CA MET A 248 6.08 9.62 18.97
C MET A 248 6.50 9.42 20.43
N ALA A 249 7.67 8.87 20.71
CA ALA A 249 8.12 8.53 22.06
C ALA A 249 8.13 9.71 23.05
N SER A 250 8.36 10.93 22.56
CA SER A 250 8.37 12.16 23.38
C SER A 250 7.01 12.83 23.54
N GLU A 251 5.96 12.30 22.90
CA GLU A 251 4.64 12.93 22.90
C GLU A 251 3.67 12.19 23.84
N PRO A 252 3.42 12.71 25.04
CA PRO A 252 2.63 12.01 26.06
C PRO A 252 1.15 11.89 25.72
N ARG A 253 0.65 12.66 24.74
CA ARG A 253 -0.73 12.60 24.26
C ARG A 253 -0.97 11.48 23.25
N VAL A 254 0.09 10.71 22.84
CA VAL A 254 -0.03 9.66 21.83
C VAL A 254 0.12 8.29 22.47
N SER A 255 -0.79 7.39 22.14
CA SER A 255 -0.67 5.95 22.42
C SER A 255 -0.68 5.18 21.12
N VAL A 256 0.37 4.43 20.84
CA VAL A 256 0.48 3.60 19.63
C VAL A 256 0.06 2.17 19.96
N TRP A 257 -0.94 1.66 19.24
CA TRP A 257 -1.44 0.30 19.42
C TRP A 257 -1.25 -0.52 18.14
N GLY A 258 -1.10 -1.82 18.30
CA GLY A 258 -1.16 -2.79 17.22
C GLY A 258 -2.60 -3.15 16.84
N PHE A 259 -2.79 -4.38 16.38
CA PHE A 259 -4.12 -4.93 16.13
C PHE A 259 -4.87 -5.12 17.44
N THR A 260 -6.15 -4.77 17.45
CA THR A 260 -7.03 -4.92 18.62
C THR A 260 -8.37 -5.51 18.23
N ASP A 261 -8.92 -6.36 19.07
CA ASP A 261 -10.29 -6.88 19.03
C ASP A 261 -11.29 -5.98 19.78
N ARG A 262 -10.80 -4.94 20.47
CA ARG A 262 -11.60 -4.00 21.26
C ARG A 262 -12.04 -2.76 20.48
N MET A 263 -12.17 -2.87 19.15
CA MET A 263 -12.52 -1.72 18.31
C MET A 263 -13.88 -1.13 18.66
N SER A 264 -14.84 -1.94 19.09
CA SER A 264 -16.15 -1.49 19.54
C SER A 264 -16.07 -0.56 20.77
N ASP A 265 -15.26 -0.92 21.77
CA ASP A 265 -15.00 -0.05 22.92
C ASP A 265 -14.23 1.22 22.52
N LEU A 266 -13.21 1.08 21.65
CA LEU A 266 -12.43 2.23 21.19
C LEU A 266 -13.29 3.27 20.48
N LEU A 267 -14.15 2.86 19.56
CA LEU A 267 -15.04 3.77 18.84
C LEU A 267 -16.10 4.38 19.75
N ALA A 268 -16.57 3.65 20.77
CA ALA A 268 -17.47 4.20 21.79
C ALA A 268 -16.75 5.21 22.73
N ALA A 269 -15.45 5.04 22.97
CA ALA A 269 -14.63 5.91 23.82
C ALA A 269 -14.18 7.20 23.13
N ALA A 270 -14.04 7.18 21.81
CA ALA A 270 -13.48 8.26 21.02
C ALA A 270 -14.49 9.36 20.70
N ASP A 271 -13.96 10.54 20.38
CA ASP A 271 -14.73 11.70 19.91
C ASP A 271 -14.69 11.80 18.37
N VAL A 272 -13.67 11.21 17.73
CA VAL A 272 -13.51 11.21 16.28
C VAL A 272 -12.60 10.08 15.83
N LEU A 273 -12.90 9.50 14.66
CA LEU A 273 -12.04 8.56 13.93
C LEU A 273 -11.43 9.25 12.71
N VAL A 274 -10.11 9.30 12.61
CA VAL A 274 -9.37 9.61 11.38
C VAL A 274 -9.00 8.30 10.72
N HIS A 275 -9.49 8.06 9.49
CA HIS A 275 -9.33 6.75 8.84
C HIS A 275 -8.87 6.85 7.39
N ALA A 276 -7.91 6.00 7.01
CA ALA A 276 -7.29 6.05 5.68
C ALA A 276 -7.99 5.19 4.62
N THR A 277 -8.69 4.12 4.98
CA THR A 277 -9.09 3.09 3.99
C THR A 277 -10.59 3.01 3.71
N GLY A 278 -11.46 3.44 4.59
CA GLY A 278 -12.90 3.22 4.46
C GLY A 278 -13.32 1.78 4.81
N GLY A 279 -14.37 1.28 4.19
CA GLY A 279 -14.88 -0.09 4.43
C GLY A 279 -15.56 -0.29 5.77
N VAL A 280 -15.44 -1.49 6.35
CA VAL A 280 -16.17 -1.91 7.56
C VAL A 280 -15.90 -1.00 8.76
N THR A 281 -14.65 -0.57 8.98
CA THR A 281 -14.33 0.30 10.12
C THR A 281 -15.09 1.63 10.12
N VAL A 282 -15.40 2.18 8.94
CA VAL A 282 -16.25 3.37 8.81
C VAL A 282 -17.69 3.05 9.23
N LEU A 283 -18.23 1.90 8.80
CA LEU A 283 -19.58 1.45 9.19
C LEU A 283 -19.67 1.21 10.70
N GLU A 284 -18.65 0.64 11.30
CA GLU A 284 -18.49 0.44 12.75
C GLU A 284 -18.50 1.76 13.51
N ALA A 285 -17.75 2.76 13.01
CA ALA A 285 -17.71 4.09 13.61
C ALA A 285 -19.08 4.79 13.53
N LEU A 286 -19.75 4.74 12.39
CA LEU A 286 -21.07 5.30 12.19
C LEU A 286 -22.13 4.62 13.11
N ALA A 287 -22.01 3.32 13.34
CA ALA A 287 -22.90 2.60 14.26
C ALA A 287 -22.67 2.99 15.72
N ARG A 288 -21.47 3.47 16.05
CA ARG A 288 -21.11 3.99 17.38
C ARG A 288 -21.31 5.50 17.53
N ASP A 289 -21.96 6.14 16.56
CA ASP A 289 -22.11 7.61 16.51
C ASP A 289 -20.73 8.33 16.62
N CYS A 290 -19.63 7.66 16.21
CA CYS A 290 -18.29 8.22 16.18
C CYS A 290 -18.07 8.94 14.84
N PRO A 291 -17.86 10.25 14.82
CA PRO A 291 -17.58 11.02 13.61
C PRO A 291 -16.34 10.49 12.87
N VAL A 292 -16.39 10.49 11.53
CA VAL A 292 -15.30 9.97 10.70
C VAL A 292 -14.72 11.06 9.81
N ILE A 293 -13.40 11.24 9.84
CA ILE A 293 -12.65 12.06 8.90
C ILE A 293 -11.77 11.13 8.06
N ALA A 294 -12.01 11.06 6.77
CA ALA A 294 -11.15 10.34 5.84
C ALA A 294 -9.89 11.16 5.55
N TYR A 295 -8.71 10.57 5.80
CA TYR A 295 -7.42 11.22 5.56
C TYR A 295 -6.37 10.23 5.07
N GLY A 296 -5.51 10.67 4.13
CA GLY A 296 -4.41 9.84 3.64
C GLY A 296 -4.86 8.59 2.87
N ALA A 297 -6.08 8.59 2.35
CA ALA A 297 -6.64 7.47 1.61
C ALA A 297 -5.79 7.18 0.36
N PRO A 298 -5.27 5.95 0.22
CA PRO A 298 -4.49 5.59 -0.95
C PRO A 298 -5.32 5.67 -2.24
N PRO A 299 -4.67 5.94 -3.40
CA PRO A 299 -5.36 5.96 -4.69
C PRO A 299 -6.12 4.66 -4.96
N GLY A 300 -7.29 4.75 -5.59
CA GLY A 300 -8.12 3.60 -5.92
C GLY A 300 -9.46 3.62 -5.18
N HIS A 301 -9.93 2.46 -4.71
CA HIS A 301 -11.24 2.34 -4.05
C HIS A 301 -11.34 3.13 -2.75
N ALA A 302 -10.29 3.11 -1.93
CA ALA A 302 -10.26 3.85 -0.66
C ALA A 302 -10.51 5.36 -0.84
N CYS A 303 -9.86 5.98 -1.85
CA CYS A 303 -10.08 7.39 -2.17
C CYS A 303 -11.52 7.65 -2.68
N LEU A 304 -12.13 6.71 -3.43
CA LEU A 304 -13.51 6.85 -3.89
C LEU A 304 -14.50 6.71 -2.74
N THR A 305 -14.28 5.75 -1.86
CA THR A 305 -15.09 5.56 -0.64
C THR A 305 -15.01 6.80 0.27
N ALA A 306 -13.81 7.39 0.46
CA ALA A 306 -13.63 8.63 1.21
C ALA A 306 -14.42 9.81 0.60
N LYS A 307 -14.38 9.96 -0.72
CA LYS A 307 -15.17 10.98 -1.43
C LYS A 307 -16.67 10.74 -1.30
N ALA A 308 -17.12 9.49 -1.40
CA ALA A 308 -18.51 9.13 -1.23
C ALA A 308 -19.00 9.40 0.20
N LEU A 309 -18.18 9.06 1.20
CA LEU A 309 -18.45 9.35 2.62
C LEU A 309 -18.78 10.84 2.83
N ALA A 310 -17.90 11.73 2.34
CA ALA A 310 -18.11 13.18 2.46
C ALA A 310 -19.31 13.67 1.65
N LYS A 311 -19.48 13.19 0.40
CA LYS A 311 -20.60 13.58 -0.47
C LYS A 311 -21.96 13.18 0.09
N GLN A 312 -22.03 12.06 0.80
CA GLN A 312 -23.26 11.53 1.39
C GLN A 312 -23.54 12.11 2.80
N GLY A 313 -22.68 13.00 3.30
CA GLY A 313 -22.82 13.58 4.64
C GLY A 313 -22.60 12.58 5.78
N LEU A 314 -21.97 11.44 5.51
CA LEU A 314 -21.64 10.40 6.48
C LEU A 314 -20.33 10.68 7.24
N GLY A 315 -19.56 11.67 6.80
CA GLY A 315 -18.30 12.08 7.41
C GLY A 315 -17.64 13.19 6.63
N TRP A 316 -16.37 13.43 6.91
CA TRP A 316 -15.56 14.47 6.27
C TRP A 316 -14.39 13.86 5.52
N MET A 317 -13.80 14.62 4.62
CA MET A 317 -12.58 14.25 3.92
C MET A 317 -11.58 15.41 3.99
N ALA A 318 -10.42 15.18 4.58
CA ALA A 318 -9.31 16.12 4.62
C ALA A 318 -8.26 15.78 3.57
N LEU A 319 -7.71 16.79 2.89
CA LEU A 319 -6.78 16.66 1.77
C LEU A 319 -5.33 16.97 2.15
N SER A 320 -5.12 17.72 3.23
CA SER A 320 -3.80 18.13 3.72
C SER A 320 -3.75 18.09 5.25
N PRO A 321 -2.56 18.11 5.88
CA PRO A 321 -2.45 18.17 7.34
C PRO A 321 -3.18 19.38 7.97
N PRO A 322 -3.06 20.62 7.46
CA PRO A 322 -3.84 21.74 7.98
C PRO A 322 -5.36 21.53 7.86
N ASP A 323 -5.85 21.01 6.72
CA ASP A 323 -7.25 20.71 6.50
C ASP A 323 -7.76 19.62 7.48
N LEU A 324 -6.92 18.64 7.81
CA LEU A 324 -7.23 17.65 8.85
C LEU A 324 -7.34 18.30 10.23
N THR A 325 -6.40 19.17 10.59
CA THR A 325 -6.43 19.91 11.87
C THR A 325 -7.70 20.75 12.00
N ASP A 326 -8.06 21.48 10.94
CA ASP A 326 -9.28 22.31 10.94
C ASP A 326 -10.56 21.47 10.97
N SER A 327 -10.58 20.34 10.26
CA SER A 327 -11.68 19.39 10.32
C SER A 327 -11.85 18.79 11.71
N LEU A 328 -10.74 18.44 12.38
CA LEU A 328 -10.76 17.94 13.77
C LEU A 328 -11.33 18.98 14.74
N ARG A 329 -10.86 20.24 14.68
CA ARG A 329 -11.41 21.33 15.49
C ARG A 329 -12.91 21.50 15.29
N SER A 330 -13.33 21.56 14.01
CA SER A 330 -14.75 21.71 13.67
C SER A 330 -15.62 20.57 14.18
N VAL A 331 -15.15 19.33 14.09
CA VAL A 331 -15.90 18.15 14.57
C VAL A 331 -15.98 18.11 16.09
N LEU A 332 -14.92 18.51 16.79
CA LEU A 332 -14.87 18.52 18.26
C LEU A 332 -15.71 19.66 18.86
N GLU A 333 -15.73 20.84 18.22
CA GLU A 333 -16.53 21.98 18.64
C GLU A 333 -18.03 21.80 18.34
N HIS A 334 -18.33 21.17 17.21
CA HIS A 334 -19.69 20.97 16.70
C HIS A 334 -19.93 19.51 16.36
N PRO A 335 -20.07 18.62 17.34
CA PRO A 335 -20.28 17.20 17.09
C PRO A 335 -21.61 16.99 16.35
N ARG A 336 -21.54 17.04 15.02
CA ARG A 336 -22.65 16.60 14.17
C ARG A 336 -22.65 15.09 14.19
N VAL A 337 -23.74 14.51 14.68
CA VAL A 337 -23.98 13.08 14.46
C VAL A 337 -24.15 12.88 12.95
N PRO A 338 -23.29 12.12 12.27
CA PRO A 338 -23.51 11.80 10.86
C PRO A 338 -24.90 11.19 10.68
N ALA A 339 -25.48 11.34 9.50
CA ALA A 339 -26.75 10.70 9.19
C ALA A 339 -26.64 9.22 9.57
N LYS A 340 -27.51 8.74 10.47
CA LYS A 340 -27.43 7.38 10.98
C LYS A 340 -27.46 6.42 9.79
N ALA A 341 -26.42 5.61 9.68
CA ALA A 341 -26.50 4.47 8.78
C ALA A 341 -27.82 3.75 9.05
N ALA A 342 -28.55 3.38 7.99
CA ALA A 342 -29.95 2.96 8.07
C ALA A 342 -30.17 1.78 9.04
N VAL A 343 -30.26 2.08 10.33
CA VAL A 343 -30.53 1.10 11.42
C VAL A 343 -31.89 0.43 11.20
N SER A 344 -32.80 1.10 10.50
CA SER A 344 -34.14 0.58 10.15
C SER A 344 -34.19 -0.29 8.90
N ALA A 345 -33.07 -0.44 8.17
CA ALA A 345 -33.02 -1.33 7.01
C ALA A 345 -33.06 -2.81 7.43
N PRO A 346 -33.53 -3.72 6.58
CA PRO A 346 -33.50 -5.16 6.83
C PRO A 346 -32.07 -5.67 7.05
N THR A 347 -31.94 -6.78 7.77
CA THR A 347 -30.66 -7.48 7.95
C THR A 347 -30.13 -8.04 6.62
N CYS A 348 -28.82 -8.17 6.49
CA CYS A 348 -28.23 -8.88 5.36
C CYS A 348 -28.68 -10.34 5.33
N ALA A 349 -28.77 -10.97 6.49
CA ALA A 349 -29.25 -12.35 6.65
C ALA A 349 -30.68 -12.51 6.13
N GLY A 350 -31.64 -11.70 6.61
CA GLY A 350 -33.04 -11.77 6.17
C GLY A 350 -33.21 -11.56 4.68
N LEU A 351 -32.47 -10.61 4.08
CA LEU A 351 -32.50 -10.39 2.63
C LEU A 351 -31.84 -11.54 1.85
N ALA A 352 -30.78 -12.16 2.36
CA ALA A 352 -30.13 -13.30 1.72
C ALA A 352 -31.01 -14.54 1.76
N LEU A 353 -31.70 -14.80 2.87
CA LEU A 353 -32.64 -15.92 3.01
C LEU A 353 -33.88 -15.77 2.11
N ALA A 354 -34.32 -14.53 1.87
CA ALA A 354 -35.46 -14.22 0.99
C ALA A 354 -35.09 -14.13 -0.49
N VAL A 355 -33.82 -14.40 -0.88
CA VAL A 355 -33.39 -14.27 -2.27
C VAL A 355 -34.11 -15.27 -3.19
N THR A 356 -34.62 -14.78 -4.29
CA THR A 356 -35.16 -15.61 -5.35
C THR A 356 -34.24 -15.60 -6.57
N PRO A 357 -34.00 -16.76 -7.20
CA PRO A 357 -33.18 -16.82 -8.39
C PRO A 357 -33.68 -15.90 -9.48
N ARG A 358 -32.85 -15.01 -9.99
CA ARG A 358 -33.20 -14.15 -11.11
C ARG A 358 -32.95 -14.88 -12.45
N PRO A 359 -33.80 -14.69 -13.45
CA PRO A 359 -33.53 -15.18 -14.79
C PRO A 359 -32.30 -14.44 -15.33
N VAL A 360 -31.17 -15.15 -15.41
CA VAL A 360 -29.95 -14.61 -15.95
C VAL A 360 -29.96 -14.74 -17.46
N SER A 361 -30.44 -13.70 -18.15
CA SER A 361 -30.45 -13.62 -19.61
C SER A 361 -29.20 -12.86 -20.10
N GLY A 362 -28.49 -13.46 -21.04
CA GLY A 362 -27.39 -12.83 -21.75
C GLY A 362 -26.62 -13.85 -22.58
N PRO A 363 -26.08 -13.45 -23.74
CA PRO A 363 -25.33 -14.38 -24.55
C PRO A 363 -24.17 -14.94 -23.72
N ALA A 364 -23.99 -16.26 -23.79
CA ALA A 364 -22.78 -16.93 -23.34
C ALA A 364 -21.64 -16.36 -24.19
N LEU A 365 -21.06 -15.25 -23.70
CA LEU A 365 -20.00 -14.54 -24.42
C LEU A 365 -18.81 -15.47 -24.61
N TRP A 366 -18.55 -15.85 -25.83
CA TRP A 366 -17.31 -16.26 -26.49
C TRP A 366 -16.15 -16.69 -25.55
N PRO A 367 -16.29 -17.76 -24.75
CA PRO A 367 -15.30 -17.99 -23.71
C PRO A 367 -14.01 -18.62 -24.21
N ARG A 368 -13.99 -19.20 -25.43
CA ARG A 368 -12.88 -20.07 -25.82
C ARG A 368 -11.82 -19.44 -26.72
N LEU A 369 -12.17 -18.47 -27.56
CA LEU A 369 -11.19 -17.80 -28.44
C LEU A 369 -10.59 -16.55 -27.76
N LEU A 370 -11.42 -15.74 -27.08
CA LEU A 370 -10.98 -14.56 -26.33
C LEU A 370 -10.19 -14.92 -25.07
N SER A 371 -10.39 -16.10 -24.46
CA SER A 371 -9.63 -16.49 -23.27
C SER A 371 -8.15 -16.71 -23.59
N ARG A 372 -7.80 -17.27 -24.74
CA ARG A 372 -6.39 -17.50 -25.12
C ARG A 372 -5.69 -16.21 -25.52
N THR A 373 -6.36 -15.31 -26.22
CA THR A 373 -5.83 -13.98 -26.58
C THR A 373 -5.78 -13.04 -25.39
N ALA A 374 -6.79 -13.02 -24.53
CA ALA A 374 -6.75 -12.24 -23.29
C ALA A 374 -5.71 -12.78 -22.29
N LEU A 375 -5.51 -14.09 -22.23
CA LEU A 375 -4.42 -14.70 -21.45
C LEU A 375 -3.05 -14.30 -22.01
N ALA A 376 -2.89 -14.32 -23.34
CA ALA A 376 -1.67 -13.88 -24.00
C ALA A 376 -1.43 -12.37 -23.79
N CYS A 377 -2.48 -11.55 -23.90
CA CYS A 377 -2.39 -10.12 -23.62
C CYS A 377 -2.13 -9.81 -22.14
N ALA A 378 -2.75 -10.53 -21.19
CA ALA A 378 -2.47 -10.40 -19.77
C ALA A 378 -1.09 -10.96 -19.40
N ALA A 379 -0.68 -12.05 -20.00
CA ALA A 379 0.66 -12.62 -19.83
C ALA A 379 1.77 -11.76 -20.43
N LEU A 380 1.47 -10.92 -21.42
CA LEU A 380 2.38 -9.92 -21.99
C LEU A 380 2.27 -8.57 -21.27
N ALA A 381 1.07 -8.13 -20.89
CA ALA A 381 0.86 -6.86 -20.23
C ALA A 381 1.33 -6.85 -18.76
N LEU A 382 1.20 -7.94 -18.03
CA LEU A 382 1.71 -8.08 -16.67
C LEU A 382 3.24 -7.98 -16.58
N PRO A 383 4.03 -8.71 -17.40
CA PRO A 383 5.47 -8.54 -17.45
C PRO A 383 5.89 -7.15 -17.98
N CYS A 384 5.24 -6.66 -19.04
CA CYS A 384 5.52 -5.30 -19.56
C CYS A 384 5.19 -4.21 -18.54
N TRP A 385 4.10 -4.38 -17.81
CA TRP A 385 3.71 -3.49 -16.72
C TRP A 385 4.66 -3.63 -15.52
N ALA A 386 5.01 -4.84 -15.12
CA ALA A 386 6.01 -5.10 -14.09
C ALA A 386 7.40 -4.58 -14.47
N LEU A 387 7.78 -4.63 -15.74
CA LEU A 387 9.04 -4.10 -16.25
C LEU A 387 9.05 -2.58 -16.41
N SER A 388 7.89 -1.94 -16.49
CA SER A 388 7.72 -0.49 -16.65
C SER A 388 7.45 0.27 -15.34
N THR A 389 7.23 -0.44 -14.23
CA THR A 389 6.93 0.15 -12.93
C THR A 389 8.15 0.14 -12.01
N ASP A 390 8.16 1.05 -11.03
CA ASP A 390 9.21 1.21 -10.02
C ASP A 390 9.22 0.02 -9.03
N LEU A 391 9.43 -1.18 -9.53
CA LEU A 391 9.41 -2.45 -8.80
C LEU A 391 10.72 -2.81 -8.04
N PRO A 392 11.73 -1.98 -7.92
CA PRO A 392 13.07 -2.44 -7.55
C PRO A 392 13.25 -2.72 -6.06
N TYR A 393 12.70 -1.90 -5.22
CA TYR A 393 13.01 -1.96 -3.80
C TYR A 393 12.31 -3.08 -3.03
N ALA A 394 11.17 -3.55 -3.51
CA ALA A 394 10.42 -4.59 -2.81
C ALA A 394 10.90 -6.02 -3.09
N LEU A 395 11.70 -6.22 -4.12
CA LEU A 395 12.40 -7.49 -4.34
C LEU A 395 13.70 -7.60 -3.55
N ALA A 396 14.17 -6.50 -2.95
CA ALA A 396 15.34 -6.46 -2.08
C ALA A 396 15.18 -7.34 -0.83
N SER A 397 13.96 -7.55 -0.37
CA SER A 397 13.64 -8.48 0.73
C SER A 397 13.30 -9.91 0.24
N SER A 398 13.49 -10.19 -1.04
CA SER A 398 13.23 -11.49 -1.64
C SER A 398 14.38 -12.46 -1.37
N PRO A 399 14.12 -13.77 -1.20
CA PRO A 399 15.16 -14.78 -1.07
C PRO A 399 16.07 -14.94 -2.30
N LEU A 400 15.90 -14.10 -3.34
CA LEU A 400 16.68 -14.09 -4.56
C LEU A 400 17.92 -13.17 -4.51
N ASP A 401 18.22 -12.55 -3.36
CA ASP A 401 19.38 -11.67 -3.15
C ASP A 401 19.50 -10.57 -4.23
N LEU A 402 18.42 -9.84 -4.43
CA LEU A 402 18.30 -8.79 -5.45
C LEU A 402 18.41 -7.37 -4.86
N ALA A 403 18.96 -7.21 -3.64
CA ALA A 403 19.11 -5.90 -3.02
C ALA A 403 20.07 -5.00 -3.83
N PRO A 404 19.73 -3.71 -4.03
CA PRO A 404 20.74 -2.73 -4.42
C PRO A 404 21.78 -2.60 -3.31
N LEU A 405 22.97 -2.12 -3.66
CA LEU A 405 24.04 -1.95 -2.70
C LEU A 405 23.80 -0.67 -1.87
N ASP A 406 23.25 -0.82 -0.69
CA ASP A 406 23.05 0.23 0.30
C ASP A 406 23.97 0.05 1.53
N ALA A 407 24.42 -1.19 1.74
CA ALA A 407 25.37 -1.53 2.78
C ALA A 407 26.16 -2.80 2.42
N VAL A 408 27.33 -2.93 3.00
CA VAL A 408 28.23 -4.07 2.82
C VAL A 408 28.61 -4.64 4.19
N SER A 409 28.55 -5.95 4.36
CA SER A 409 28.99 -6.59 5.60
C SER A 409 30.52 -6.59 5.67
N THR A 410 31.12 -5.76 6.53
CA THR A 410 32.55 -5.65 6.72
C THR A 410 32.93 -5.61 8.21
N LEU A 411 34.13 -6.12 8.55
CA LEU A 411 34.70 -6.02 9.88
C LEU A 411 35.50 -4.73 10.08
N GLN A 412 35.88 -4.06 8.99
CA GLN A 412 36.60 -2.79 9.03
C GLN A 412 35.67 -1.64 9.45
N PRO A 413 36.19 -0.64 10.21
CA PRO A 413 35.41 0.52 10.64
C PRO A 413 35.30 1.54 9.50
N GLU A 414 34.67 1.15 8.39
CA GLU A 414 34.60 1.92 7.14
C GLU A 414 33.15 2.10 6.70
N ILE A 415 32.89 3.22 6.01
CA ILE A 415 31.68 3.50 5.24
C ILE A 415 32.06 3.77 3.78
N GLY A 416 31.18 3.44 2.84
CA GLY A 416 31.31 3.85 1.44
C GLY A 416 30.78 5.26 1.24
N LEU A 417 31.56 6.14 0.63
CA LEU A 417 31.12 7.50 0.31
C LEU A 417 31.00 7.68 -1.20
N VAL A 418 29.82 8.07 -1.66
CA VAL A 418 29.54 8.44 -3.05
C VAL A 418 29.19 9.93 -3.09
N ILE A 419 29.87 10.69 -3.94
CA ILE A 419 29.63 12.12 -4.10
C ILE A 419 29.16 12.40 -5.54
N SER A 420 27.96 12.96 -5.65
CA SER A 420 27.44 13.50 -6.91
C SER A 420 27.66 15.01 -6.92
N ALA A 421 28.55 15.48 -7.78
CA ALA A 421 28.92 16.90 -7.84
C ALA A 421 29.28 17.32 -9.27
N PRO A 422 29.18 18.63 -9.61
CA PRO A 422 29.68 19.14 -10.89
C PRO A 422 31.20 18.88 -11.04
N PRO A 423 31.70 18.51 -12.23
CA PRO A 423 33.12 18.25 -12.46
C PRO A 423 34.05 19.38 -12.02
N SER A 424 33.59 20.63 -12.04
CA SER A 424 34.36 21.83 -11.65
C SER A 424 34.62 21.92 -10.14
N THR A 425 33.85 21.26 -9.30
CA THR A 425 33.99 21.28 -7.82
C THR A 425 34.87 20.16 -7.31
N VAL A 426 35.03 19.09 -8.10
CA VAL A 426 35.79 17.88 -7.67
C VAL A 426 37.19 18.19 -7.13
N PRO A 427 38.04 19.05 -7.75
CA PRO A 427 39.39 19.30 -7.23
C PRO A 427 39.41 19.86 -5.80
N ARG A 428 38.41 20.65 -5.42
CA ARG A 428 38.28 21.18 -4.05
C ARG A 428 37.80 20.12 -3.08
N LEU A 429 36.82 19.30 -3.50
CA LEU A 429 36.36 18.18 -2.69
C LEU A 429 37.47 17.14 -2.44
N GLU A 430 38.36 16.91 -3.43
CA GLU A 430 39.55 16.09 -3.25
C GLU A 430 40.53 16.67 -2.19
N GLU A 431 40.63 18.00 -2.10
CA GLU A 431 41.44 18.68 -1.09
C GLU A 431 40.87 18.44 0.31
N GLU A 432 39.55 18.53 0.46
CA GLU A 432 38.82 18.28 1.70
C GLU A 432 38.92 16.80 2.14
N LEU A 433 38.68 15.86 1.22
CA LEU A 433 38.86 14.43 1.48
C LEU A 433 40.27 14.11 1.98
N ARG A 434 41.28 14.72 1.36
CA ARG A 434 42.68 14.54 1.76
C ARG A 434 42.97 15.10 3.15
N ALA A 435 42.38 16.24 3.54
CA ALA A 435 42.49 16.80 4.87
C ALA A 435 41.98 15.85 5.96
N HIS A 436 40.93 15.11 5.66
CA HIS A 436 40.32 14.12 6.55
C HIS A 436 40.89 12.69 6.37
N ARG A 437 41.83 12.44 5.47
CA ARG A 437 42.34 11.11 5.09
C ARG A 437 41.21 10.18 4.62
N ALA A 438 40.24 10.74 3.94
CA ALA A 438 39.05 10.05 3.40
C ALA A 438 39.17 9.88 1.90
N HIS A 439 38.42 8.92 1.36
CA HIS A 439 38.30 8.65 -0.07
C HIS A 439 36.82 8.53 -0.45
N ALA A 440 36.48 8.82 -1.72
CA ALA A 440 35.12 8.75 -2.21
C ALA A 440 35.05 8.19 -3.64
N SER A 441 33.86 7.77 -4.03
CA SER A 441 33.49 7.51 -5.42
C SER A 441 32.74 8.73 -5.97
N PHE A 442 33.29 9.39 -6.99
CA PHE A 442 32.66 10.55 -7.64
C PHE A 442 31.73 10.12 -8.76
N ALA A 443 30.45 10.41 -8.61
CA ALA A 443 29.41 9.99 -9.52
C ALA A 443 29.20 10.97 -10.67
N PHE A 444 29.31 10.49 -11.92
CA PHE A 444 29.17 11.31 -13.13
C PHE A 444 28.10 10.74 -14.07
N SER A 445 27.19 11.60 -14.50
CA SER A 445 26.15 11.27 -15.47
C SER A 445 26.52 11.63 -16.92
N SER A 446 27.67 12.26 -17.13
CA SER A 446 28.23 12.66 -18.42
C SER A 446 29.75 12.42 -18.46
N PRO A 447 30.35 12.30 -19.67
CA PRO A 447 31.81 12.21 -19.80
C PRO A 447 32.53 13.40 -19.19
N ILE A 448 33.68 13.15 -18.55
CA ILE A 448 34.57 14.17 -17.97
C ILE A 448 35.91 14.17 -18.71
N ASP A 449 36.69 15.23 -18.53
CA ASP A 449 37.98 15.34 -19.20
C ASP A 449 39.06 14.43 -18.61
N HIS A 450 40.12 14.21 -19.41
CA HIS A 450 41.22 13.32 -19.00
C HIS A 450 42.06 13.83 -17.84
N LYS A 451 42.11 15.16 -17.62
CA LYS A 451 42.85 15.74 -16.52
C LYS A 451 42.17 15.42 -15.20
N LEU A 452 40.85 15.60 -15.17
CA LEU A 452 40.02 15.29 -14.01
C LEU A 452 40.05 13.79 -13.67
N LEU A 453 39.90 12.90 -14.68
CA LEU A 453 40.06 11.47 -14.47
C LEU A 453 41.38 11.08 -13.86
N ARG A 454 42.47 11.73 -14.31
CA ARG A 454 43.81 11.47 -13.78
C ARG A 454 43.99 12.03 -12.37
N SER A 455 43.38 13.18 -12.04
CA SER A 455 43.39 13.73 -10.67
C SER A 455 42.72 12.76 -9.70
N ILE A 456 41.49 12.32 -10.00
CA ILE A 456 40.74 11.36 -9.20
C ILE A 456 41.55 10.09 -8.94
N ALA A 457 42.15 9.52 -9.98
CA ALA A 457 42.98 8.31 -9.85
C ALA A 457 44.25 8.52 -9.00
N LEU A 458 44.89 9.71 -9.11
CA LEU A 458 46.08 10.05 -8.29
C LEU A 458 45.73 10.30 -6.82
N ALA A 459 44.49 10.75 -6.55
CA ALA A 459 43.99 10.93 -5.18
C ALA A 459 43.54 9.60 -4.54
N GLN A 460 43.60 8.50 -5.28
CA GLN A 460 43.05 7.18 -4.87
C GLN A 460 41.51 7.18 -4.68
N ASP A 461 40.88 8.15 -5.29
CA ASP A 461 39.43 8.23 -5.42
C ASP A 461 38.96 7.51 -6.69
N GLU A 462 37.66 7.34 -6.86
CA GLU A 462 37.10 6.52 -7.90
C GLU A 462 36.04 7.29 -8.74
N PRO A 463 36.12 7.27 -10.08
CA PRO A 463 35.00 7.73 -10.91
C PRO A 463 33.92 6.66 -10.99
N LEU A 464 32.66 7.03 -10.78
CA LEU A 464 31.49 6.15 -10.77
C LEU A 464 30.50 6.58 -11.85
N PRO A 465 30.00 5.65 -12.72
CA PRO A 465 28.90 5.98 -13.62
C PRO A 465 27.63 6.27 -12.84
N ALA A 466 26.91 7.35 -13.21
CA ALA A 466 25.62 7.71 -12.61
C ALA A 466 24.52 7.82 -13.66
N LEU A 467 23.32 7.39 -13.30
CA LEU A 467 22.12 7.61 -14.11
C LEU A 467 21.28 8.73 -13.52
N ASN A 468 20.92 9.72 -14.33
CA ASN A 468 20.04 10.81 -13.90
C ASN A 468 18.55 10.41 -13.90
N SER A 469 17.79 10.93 -12.94
CA SER A 469 16.34 10.72 -12.76
C SER A 469 15.42 11.34 -13.83
N GLY A 470 15.96 12.01 -14.82
CA GLY A 470 15.25 12.97 -15.66
C GLY A 470 14.57 12.48 -16.94
N ARG A 471 14.08 11.26 -17.06
CA ARG A 471 13.05 10.76 -18.03
C ARG A 471 12.97 9.25 -17.95
N PRO A 472 11.78 8.62 -18.03
CA PRO A 472 11.68 7.17 -18.14
C PRO A 472 12.34 6.72 -19.46
N MET A 473 13.59 6.30 -19.38
CA MET A 473 14.30 5.70 -20.50
C MET A 473 13.82 4.26 -20.69
N SER A 474 13.69 3.86 -21.98
CA SER A 474 13.54 2.43 -22.26
C SER A 474 14.75 1.68 -21.69
N TRP A 475 14.52 0.49 -21.15
CA TRP A 475 15.56 -0.38 -20.58
C TRP A 475 16.74 -0.63 -21.54
N LEU A 476 16.50 -0.65 -22.87
CA LEU A 476 17.54 -0.70 -23.91
C LEU A 476 18.40 0.57 -23.97
N GLY A 477 17.80 1.75 -23.74
CA GLY A 477 18.52 3.03 -23.71
C GLY A 477 19.43 3.16 -22.48
N THR A 478 19.04 2.62 -21.33
CA THR A 478 19.84 2.60 -20.09
C THR A 478 21.14 1.83 -20.28
N ARG A 479 21.08 0.65 -20.91
CA ARG A 479 22.25 -0.18 -21.23
C ARG A 479 23.28 0.55 -22.09
N GLY A 480 22.81 1.16 -23.19
CA GLY A 480 23.70 1.90 -24.09
C GLY A 480 24.39 3.06 -23.39
N ARG A 481 23.68 3.74 -22.52
CA ARG A 481 24.18 4.88 -21.74
C ARG A 481 25.25 4.46 -20.71
N LEU A 482 24.98 3.44 -19.90
CA LEU A 482 25.95 2.92 -18.93
C LEU A 482 27.23 2.46 -19.61
N LYS A 483 27.11 1.69 -20.71
CA LYS A 483 28.29 1.21 -21.46
C LYS A 483 29.08 2.39 -22.07
N ASN A 484 28.43 3.38 -22.65
CA ASN A 484 29.09 4.53 -23.23
C ASN A 484 29.76 5.38 -22.14
N LEU A 485 29.10 5.54 -20.99
CA LEU A 485 29.62 6.29 -19.87
C LEU A 485 30.81 5.57 -19.22
N ALA A 486 30.71 4.28 -18.95
CA ALA A 486 31.82 3.47 -18.45
C ALA A 486 33.04 3.52 -19.40
N THR A 487 32.82 3.43 -20.71
CA THR A 487 33.88 3.58 -21.70
C THR A 487 34.52 4.97 -21.67
N ALA A 488 33.71 6.03 -21.55
CA ALA A 488 34.19 7.42 -21.45
C ALA A 488 34.96 7.68 -20.16
N LEU A 489 34.56 7.04 -19.07
CA LEU A 489 35.25 7.09 -17.77
C LEU A 489 36.45 6.12 -17.69
N ARG A 490 36.74 5.38 -18.77
CA ARG A 490 37.81 4.35 -18.87
C ARG A 490 37.72 3.26 -17.83
N LEU A 491 36.51 2.94 -17.40
CA LEU A 491 36.24 1.83 -16.50
C LEU A 491 36.14 0.54 -17.32
N HIS A 492 37.16 -0.30 -17.27
CA HIS A 492 37.19 -1.55 -18.04
C HIS A 492 36.36 -2.64 -17.36
N ASP A 493 36.18 -2.56 -16.04
CA ASP A 493 35.49 -3.53 -15.21
C ASP A 493 34.57 -2.83 -14.20
N ALA A 494 33.76 -1.84 -14.65
CA ALA A 494 32.78 -1.22 -13.77
C ALA A 494 31.68 -2.23 -13.41
N HIS A 495 31.70 -2.74 -12.20
CA HIS A 495 30.70 -3.69 -11.70
C HIS A 495 29.55 -3.00 -10.95
N TYR A 496 29.56 -1.68 -10.82
CA TYR A 496 28.55 -0.90 -10.09
C TYR A 496 28.36 0.50 -10.69
N TYR A 497 27.22 1.11 -10.41
CA TYR A 497 26.86 2.46 -10.85
C TYR A 497 25.90 3.11 -9.85
N LEU A 498 25.93 4.44 -9.71
CA LEU A 498 24.94 5.18 -8.94
C LEU A 498 23.58 5.15 -9.68
N ALA A 499 22.62 4.55 -9.03
CA ALA A 499 21.25 4.45 -9.55
C ALA A 499 20.43 5.67 -9.11
N PRO A 500 19.50 6.19 -9.94
CA PRO A 500 18.53 7.16 -9.49
C PRO A 500 17.63 6.53 -8.42
N ALA A 501 17.09 7.35 -7.53
CA ALA A 501 16.16 6.92 -6.50
C ALA A 501 14.92 6.16 -7.05
N GLU A 502 14.59 6.39 -8.32
CA GLU A 502 13.49 5.73 -9.05
C GLU A 502 14.02 4.83 -10.18
N LEU A 503 14.66 3.71 -9.84
CA LEU A 503 15.09 2.70 -10.82
C LEU A 503 13.95 1.72 -11.10
N ASN A 504 13.56 1.51 -12.36
CA ASN A 504 12.53 0.51 -12.67
C ASN A 504 13.11 -0.92 -12.74
N PHE A 505 12.24 -1.93 -12.50
CA PHE A 505 12.64 -3.33 -12.41
C PHE A 505 13.34 -3.86 -13.67
N GLY A 506 12.96 -3.40 -14.85
CA GLY A 506 13.61 -3.79 -16.10
C GLY A 506 15.05 -3.27 -16.19
N GLN A 507 15.29 -2.05 -15.74
CA GLN A 507 16.61 -1.44 -15.66
C GLN A 507 17.50 -2.20 -14.67
N TYR A 508 16.94 -2.54 -13.51
CA TYR A 508 17.59 -3.33 -12.47
C TYR A 508 18.01 -4.72 -12.94
N LEU A 509 17.07 -5.51 -13.50
CA LEU A 509 17.36 -6.85 -14.00
C LEU A 509 18.41 -6.86 -15.12
N LEU A 510 18.41 -5.81 -15.94
CA LEU A 510 19.39 -5.70 -17.03
C LEU A 510 20.79 -5.45 -16.51
N ALA A 511 20.93 -4.54 -15.54
CA ALA A 511 22.21 -4.25 -14.89
C ALA A 511 22.75 -5.51 -14.19
N ARG A 512 21.93 -6.20 -13.42
CA ARG A 512 22.30 -7.46 -12.75
C ARG A 512 22.72 -8.57 -13.71
N ARG A 513 22.05 -8.69 -14.85
CA ARG A 513 22.41 -9.68 -15.88
C ARG A 513 23.80 -9.45 -16.49
N GLN A 514 24.34 -8.26 -16.34
CA GLN A 514 25.66 -7.85 -16.83
C GLN A 514 26.74 -7.86 -15.74
N GLY A 515 26.37 -8.20 -14.50
CA GLY A 515 27.24 -8.11 -13.35
C GLY A 515 27.37 -6.68 -12.77
N GLU A 516 26.59 -5.71 -13.29
CA GLU A 516 26.58 -4.34 -12.78
C GLU A 516 25.62 -4.24 -11.59
N LEU A 517 26.11 -3.76 -10.46
CA LEU A 517 25.36 -3.56 -9.23
C LEU A 517 24.90 -2.10 -9.12
N PRO A 518 23.59 -1.82 -8.97
CA PRO A 518 23.13 -0.48 -8.63
C PRO A 518 23.49 -0.15 -7.18
N ILE A 519 24.05 1.03 -6.98
CA ILE A 519 24.26 1.66 -5.66
C ILE A 519 23.09 2.61 -5.46
N THR A 520 22.48 2.55 -4.29
CA THR A 520 21.38 3.46 -3.92
C THR A 520 21.67 4.20 -2.64
N GLY A 521 22.47 3.67 -1.76
CA GLY A 521 22.92 4.30 -0.51
C GLY A 521 21.86 5.02 0.32
N SER A 522 22.24 5.54 1.47
CA SER A 522 21.42 6.49 2.23
C SER A 522 21.62 7.89 1.67
N ASP A 523 20.59 8.49 1.06
CA ASP A 523 20.61 9.90 0.64
C ASP A 523 20.63 10.79 1.88
N LEU A 524 21.69 11.55 2.06
CA LEU A 524 21.75 12.58 3.10
C LEU A 524 21.26 13.92 2.54
N ASP A 525 20.29 14.52 3.25
CA ASP A 525 19.91 15.91 3.01
C ASP A 525 21.10 16.82 3.39
N PRO A 526 21.64 17.62 2.46
CA PRO A 526 22.73 18.55 2.73
C PRO A 526 22.47 19.52 3.88
N ASN A 527 21.21 19.73 4.24
CA ASN A 527 20.79 20.59 5.35
C ASN A 527 20.61 19.85 6.68
N SER A 528 20.76 18.52 6.71
CA SER A 528 20.56 17.71 7.90
C SER A 528 21.57 16.54 7.95
N LEU A 529 22.83 16.87 8.16
CA LEU A 529 23.98 15.93 8.14
C LEU A 529 24.07 14.99 9.35
N VAL A 530 23.14 15.09 10.29
CA VAL A 530 23.15 14.24 11.49
C VAL A 530 22.09 13.18 11.35
N THR A 531 22.50 11.95 11.09
CA THR A 531 21.59 10.81 11.29
C THR A 531 21.35 10.65 12.79
N PRO A 532 20.11 10.59 13.26
CA PRO A 532 19.79 10.45 14.70
C PRO A 532 20.39 9.20 15.36
N GLN A 533 20.89 8.26 14.56
CA GLN A 533 21.43 6.97 15.02
C GLN A 533 22.95 6.81 14.78
N GLY A 534 23.65 7.86 14.29
CA GLY A 534 25.04 7.74 13.85
C GLY A 534 25.21 6.90 12.58
N PHE A 535 26.46 6.82 12.07
CA PHE A 535 26.78 6.01 10.90
C PHE A 535 27.09 4.57 11.28
N ARG A 536 26.74 3.63 10.39
CA ARG A 536 26.98 2.20 10.62
C ARG A 536 28.12 1.70 9.74
N ARG A 537 28.91 0.81 10.29
CA ARG A 537 29.99 0.13 9.56
C ARG A 537 29.42 -0.55 8.30
N GLY A 538 30.08 -0.34 7.16
CA GLY A 538 29.69 -0.90 5.87
C GLY A 538 28.56 -0.17 5.17
N GLU A 539 27.98 0.86 5.74
CA GLU A 539 26.92 1.68 5.12
C GLU A 539 27.46 2.43 3.91
N VAL A 540 26.67 2.54 2.85
CA VAL A 540 26.99 3.37 1.68
C VAL A 540 26.18 4.66 1.76
N ILE A 541 26.86 5.79 1.74
CA ILE A 541 26.28 7.12 1.85
C ILE A 541 26.42 7.82 0.50
N VAL A 542 25.31 8.39 0.03
CA VAL A 542 25.27 9.21 -1.17
C VAL A 542 25.05 10.67 -0.78
N LEU A 543 26.02 11.52 -1.15
CA LEU A 543 25.96 12.95 -0.94
C LEU A 543 25.75 13.65 -2.28
N ASP A 544 24.59 14.27 -2.47
CA ASP A 544 24.28 15.03 -3.68
C ASP A 544 24.58 16.53 -3.49
N LEU A 545 25.62 17.01 -4.15
CA LEU A 545 26.10 18.39 -4.12
C LEU A 545 25.86 19.11 -5.47
N SER A 546 24.91 18.65 -6.26
CA SER A 546 24.60 19.19 -7.59
C SER A 546 23.99 20.61 -7.54
N GLU A 547 23.39 21.02 -6.41
CA GLU A 547 22.75 22.32 -6.22
C GLU A 547 23.56 23.25 -5.29
N GLY A 548 24.64 23.87 -5.78
CA GLY A 548 25.29 25.01 -5.12
C GLY A 548 26.74 24.81 -4.67
N GLN A 549 27.65 25.68 -5.14
CA GLN A 549 29.10 25.56 -4.94
C GLN A 549 29.61 25.90 -3.54
N THR A 550 28.97 26.81 -2.80
CA THR A 550 29.50 27.33 -1.52
C THR A 550 29.07 26.49 -0.30
N ALA A 551 27.98 25.77 -0.41
CA ALA A 551 27.50 24.86 0.64
C ALA A 551 28.21 23.50 0.61
N ALA A 552 28.76 23.10 -0.54
CA ALA A 552 29.30 21.77 -0.77
C ALA A 552 30.51 21.42 0.13
N GLU A 553 31.43 22.35 0.30
CA GLU A 553 32.68 22.18 1.08
C GLU A 553 32.34 22.07 2.58
N THR A 554 31.52 22.98 3.10
CA THR A 554 31.10 22.96 4.52
C THR A 554 30.31 21.68 4.83
N THR A 555 29.47 21.25 3.89
CA THR A 555 28.66 20.03 4.02
C THR A 555 29.54 18.77 4.06
N LEU A 556 30.56 18.68 3.22
CA LEU A 556 31.50 17.55 3.21
C LEU A 556 32.34 17.51 4.46
N ASP A 557 32.90 18.65 4.92
CA ASP A 557 33.69 18.75 6.15
C ASP A 557 32.87 18.31 7.38
N GLU A 558 31.66 18.81 7.54
CA GLU A 558 30.73 18.43 8.62
C GLU A 558 30.41 16.93 8.59
N LEU A 559 30.16 16.36 7.41
CA LEU A 559 29.94 14.94 7.24
C LEU A 559 31.12 14.10 7.67
N LEU A 560 32.31 14.42 7.15
CA LEU A 560 33.55 13.69 7.48
C LEU A 560 33.91 13.81 8.97
N ALA A 561 33.71 14.98 9.58
CA ALA A 561 33.85 15.17 11.01
C ALA A 561 32.85 14.33 11.82
N SER A 562 31.64 14.14 11.31
CA SER A 562 30.63 13.28 11.95
C SER A 562 30.99 11.79 11.83
N VAL A 563 31.41 11.34 10.66
CA VAL A 563 31.89 9.97 10.43
C VAL A 563 33.07 9.64 11.35
N ALA A 564 34.01 10.57 11.51
CA ALA A 564 35.16 10.40 12.40
C ALA A 564 34.75 10.33 13.89
N ARG A 565 33.72 11.06 14.31
CA ARG A 565 33.16 10.98 15.68
C ARG A 565 32.59 9.59 15.99
N ASP A 566 32.07 8.91 14.99
CA ASP A 566 31.56 7.54 15.11
C ASP A 566 32.65 6.47 14.98
N HIS A 567 33.93 6.89 14.99
CA HIS A 567 35.13 6.04 14.83
C HIS A 567 35.15 5.26 13.51
N LEU A 568 34.62 5.86 12.44
CA LEU A 568 34.58 5.30 11.10
C LEU A 568 35.46 6.13 10.15
N SER A 569 35.88 5.53 9.04
CA SER A 569 36.58 6.19 7.93
C SER A 569 35.75 6.10 6.65
N ALA A 570 35.73 7.17 5.87
CA ALA A 570 35.09 7.18 4.57
C ALA A 570 36.05 6.68 3.49
N VAL A 571 35.58 5.69 2.71
CA VAL A 571 36.36 5.08 1.61
C VAL A 571 35.54 5.06 0.32
N SER A 572 36.20 4.86 -0.83
CA SER A 572 35.46 4.62 -2.09
C SER A 572 34.69 3.30 -2.02
N VAL A 573 33.67 3.17 -2.84
CA VAL A 573 32.85 1.93 -2.87
C VAL A 573 33.68 0.71 -3.26
N ASP A 574 34.62 0.83 -4.19
CA ASP A 574 35.53 -0.25 -4.56
C ASP A 574 36.40 -0.70 -3.39
N ASN A 575 36.92 0.23 -2.61
CA ASN A 575 37.70 -0.09 -1.42
C ASN A 575 36.82 -0.77 -0.35
N LEU A 576 35.62 -0.29 -0.12
CA LEU A 576 34.68 -0.91 0.81
C LEU A 576 34.37 -2.36 0.41
N LEU A 577 34.10 -2.62 -0.88
CA LEU A 577 33.83 -3.95 -1.39
C LEU A 577 35.03 -4.89 -1.30
N ARG A 578 36.25 -4.38 -1.53
CA ARG A 578 37.50 -5.15 -1.36
C ARG A 578 37.75 -5.49 0.09
N SER A 579 37.52 -4.56 1.02
CA SER A 579 37.66 -4.84 2.46
C SER A 579 36.67 -5.87 2.97
N ALA A 580 35.47 -5.92 2.40
CA ALA A 580 34.45 -6.92 2.70
C ALA A 580 34.77 -8.31 2.11
N SER A 581 35.37 -8.37 0.92
CA SER A 581 35.73 -9.63 0.26
C SER A 581 37.01 -10.28 0.81
N ALA A 582 37.79 -9.54 1.58
CA ALA A 582 39.02 -10.04 2.23
C ALA A 582 38.76 -10.75 3.57
N ASN A 583 37.50 -10.76 4.05
CA ASN A 583 37.04 -11.43 5.26
C ASN A 583 36.12 -12.61 4.90
#